data_a371929608e7ed6fc0343679432da4c6
#
_entry.id   a371929608e7ed6fc0343679432da4c6
#
_cell.length_a   1.000
_cell.length_b   1.000
_cell.length_c   1.000
_cell.angle_alpha   90.00
_cell.angle_beta   90.00
_cell.angle_gamma   90.00
#
_symmetry.space_group_name_H-M   'P 1'
#
loop_
_entity.id
_entity.type
_entity.pdbx_description
1 polymer ?
#
loop_
_entity_poly.entity_id
_entity_poly.type
_entity_poly.pdbx_seq_one_letter_code
_entity_poly.pdbx_strand_id
1 'polypeptide(L)'
;MSGVVKVSLVDVGRWIRENVGASIEPLKEKARKLIKNLQRYIEDLNNNCEKLIGKSEKEMLKENRKTFRFARMASKFGREVQESLWDIKPPEEITYKSLSSFYEFLSENIKLIEQKRMLMYPRITPYFIIDRMRVDSSLKRIIEALKDLDSFLRGEFSRLKAVEDVALESEHILNLYTDLKELEGRYEELYQELSKVNEEVDKEKAKLESLKKDGRLGEIEEVKEKIKELRVKIKHALRHLRKPFKKLDNLSRTTGILMLHEREKIGEYLEDPFMALATEEKGYPILKGVLRKLNKAVSEDKLTLKSSRIKKAQDTIHKIMNKEFLLHLQLECTQILRRYQELSSSESIKELKNEMEVMEAKIRKLEGQRDILASRLAVLEREKKKTEKQIEEEEKQLEGAIYKLTNQKVSIVK
;
A
#
# COMPACT_ATOMS: atom_id res chain seq x y z
N MET A 1 27.62 12.25 41.94
CA MET A 1 26.45 11.61 41.30
C MET A 1 25.80 12.66 40.42
N SER A 2 26.08 12.70 39.13
CA SER A 2 25.44 13.61 38.21
C SER A 2 24.03 13.07 37.95
N GLY A 3 23.03 13.76 38.53
CA GLY A 3 21.63 13.43 38.29
C GLY A 3 21.29 13.60 36.81
N VAL A 4 20.48 12.71 36.28
CA VAL A 4 19.92 12.83 34.92
C VAL A 4 18.93 14.01 34.95
N VAL A 5 19.18 15.02 34.15
CA VAL A 5 18.30 16.21 34.03
C VAL A 5 17.16 15.84 33.08
N LYS A 6 15.91 16.00 33.53
CA LYS A 6 14.74 15.81 32.67
C LYS A 6 14.42 17.12 31.97
N VAL A 7 14.39 17.11 30.64
CA VAL A 7 14.07 18.28 29.81
C VAL A 7 12.91 17.93 28.90
N SER A 8 11.89 18.81 28.88
CA SER A 8 10.80 18.65 27.90
C SER A 8 11.33 18.89 26.49
N LEU A 9 10.87 18.08 25.55
CA LEU A 9 11.27 18.19 24.13
C LEU A 9 11.03 19.60 23.57
N VAL A 10 9.96 20.25 23.97
CA VAL A 10 9.61 21.64 23.59
C VAL A 10 10.65 22.63 24.12
N ASP A 11 11.22 22.38 25.27
CA ASP A 11 12.15 23.29 25.95
C ASP A 11 13.63 23.00 25.64
N VAL A 12 13.95 21.92 24.93
CA VAL A 12 15.33 21.53 24.59
C VAL A 12 16.10 22.67 23.96
N GLY A 13 15.51 23.34 22.98
CA GLY A 13 16.17 24.47 22.30
C GLY A 13 16.43 25.67 23.23
N ARG A 14 15.57 25.92 24.23
CA ARG A 14 15.77 26.96 25.26
C ARG A 14 16.82 26.49 26.26
N TRP A 15 16.68 25.33 26.79
CA TRP A 15 17.57 24.74 27.78
C TRP A 15 19.03 24.71 27.30
N ILE A 16 19.24 24.27 26.04
CA ILE A 16 20.60 24.29 25.45
C ILE A 16 21.16 25.68 25.33
N ARG A 17 20.36 26.68 24.91
CA ARG A 17 20.80 28.08 24.82
C ARG A 17 21.19 28.64 26.19
N GLU A 18 20.49 28.27 27.24
CA GLU A 18 20.79 28.73 28.61
C GLU A 18 22.07 28.04 29.13
N ASN A 19 22.27 26.74 28.88
CA ASN A 19 23.44 26.01 29.39
C ASN A 19 24.74 26.27 28.60
N VAL A 20 24.64 26.58 27.31
CA VAL A 20 25.78 26.75 26.41
C VAL A 20 25.93 28.23 25.97
N GLY A 21 24.92 29.05 26.19
CA GLY A 21 24.82 30.42 25.69
C GLY A 21 25.99 31.32 26.15
N ALA A 22 26.45 31.18 27.38
CA ALA A 22 27.60 31.91 27.89
C ALA A 22 28.90 31.64 27.10
N SER A 23 29.03 30.46 26.48
CA SER A 23 30.17 30.13 25.62
C SER A 23 29.96 30.51 24.14
N ILE A 24 28.73 30.75 23.73
CA ILE A 24 28.37 31.04 22.35
C ILE A 24 28.42 32.57 22.05
N GLU A 25 28.05 33.43 23.00
CA GLU A 25 28.00 34.88 22.75
C GLU A 25 29.36 35.46 22.38
N PRO A 26 30.50 35.08 23.00
CA PRO A 26 31.82 35.53 22.54
C PRO A 26 32.15 35.09 21.10
N LEU A 27 31.65 33.91 20.66
CA LEU A 27 31.84 33.42 19.30
C LEU A 27 31.01 34.24 18.29
N LYS A 28 29.77 34.59 18.64
CA LYS A 28 28.96 35.48 17.81
C LYS A 28 29.58 36.89 17.70
N GLU A 29 30.13 37.43 18.77
CA GLU A 29 30.85 38.72 18.73
C GLU A 29 32.09 38.65 17.83
N LYS A 30 32.84 37.55 17.88
CA LYS A 30 33.97 37.31 16.97
C LYS A 30 33.54 37.24 15.52
N ALA A 31 32.42 36.50 15.23
CA ALA A 31 31.82 36.48 13.91
C ALA A 31 31.42 37.86 13.39
N ARG A 32 30.74 38.68 14.23
CA ARG A 32 30.36 40.06 13.88
C ARG A 32 31.59 40.90 13.51
N LYS A 33 32.70 40.77 14.23
CA LYS A 33 33.96 41.48 13.92
C LYS A 33 34.55 41.01 12.58
N LEU A 34 34.55 39.69 12.29
CA LEU A 34 35.04 39.17 11.01
C LEU A 34 34.19 39.67 9.83
N ILE A 35 32.86 39.64 9.96
CA ILE A 35 31.95 40.18 8.95
C ILE A 35 32.18 41.65 8.72
N LYS A 36 32.29 42.46 9.78
CA LYS A 36 32.52 43.89 9.68
C LYS A 36 33.85 44.21 8.99
N ASN A 37 34.90 43.45 9.25
CA ASN A 37 36.19 43.58 8.55
C ASN A 37 36.06 43.25 7.05
N LEU A 38 35.36 42.15 6.70
CA LEU A 38 35.08 41.78 5.32
C LEU A 38 34.31 42.88 4.59
N GLN A 39 33.24 43.42 5.20
CA GLN A 39 32.50 44.55 4.65
C GLN A 39 33.39 45.73 4.31
N ARG A 40 34.22 46.17 5.27
CA ARG A 40 35.17 47.26 5.06
C ARG A 40 36.13 46.96 3.90
N TYR A 41 36.66 45.75 3.78
CA TYR A 41 37.55 45.38 2.69
C TYR A 41 36.85 45.34 1.33
N ILE A 42 35.58 44.92 1.29
CA ILE A 42 34.73 44.97 0.09
C ILE A 42 34.49 46.44 -0.33
N GLU A 43 34.17 47.31 0.61
CA GLU A 43 34.04 48.76 0.36
C GLU A 43 35.34 49.37 -0.16
N ASP A 44 36.49 49.02 0.45
CA ASP A 44 37.80 49.45 -0.02
C ASP A 44 38.07 48.98 -1.45
N LEU A 45 37.73 47.76 -1.79
CA LEU A 45 37.86 47.22 -3.14
C LEU A 45 36.98 47.98 -4.13
N ASN A 46 35.71 48.20 -3.77
CA ASN A 46 34.76 48.95 -4.58
C ASN A 46 35.24 50.37 -4.86
N ASN A 47 35.71 51.11 -3.82
CA ASN A 47 36.28 52.44 -3.94
C ASN A 47 37.55 52.49 -4.82
N ASN A 48 38.40 51.46 -4.74
CA ASN A 48 39.58 51.35 -5.58
C ASN A 48 39.24 51.05 -7.05
N CYS A 49 38.21 50.24 -7.30
CA CYS A 49 37.66 50.03 -8.64
C CYS A 49 37.04 51.29 -9.22
N GLU A 50 36.29 52.05 -8.42
CA GLU A 50 35.74 53.35 -8.85
C GLU A 50 36.83 54.35 -9.28
N LYS A 51 37.92 54.45 -8.49
CA LYS A 51 39.09 55.27 -8.85
C LYS A 51 39.74 54.77 -10.15
N LEU A 52 39.88 53.48 -10.36
CA LEU A 52 40.39 52.87 -11.60
C LEU A 52 39.47 53.22 -12.78
N ILE A 53 38.16 53.11 -12.63
CA ILE A 53 37.18 53.44 -13.69
C ILE A 53 37.29 54.93 -14.03
N GLY A 54 37.21 55.81 -13.04
CA GLY A 54 37.23 57.26 -13.29
C GLY A 54 38.54 57.76 -13.96
N LYS A 55 39.70 57.18 -13.60
CA LYS A 55 40.98 57.48 -14.28
C LYS A 55 41.02 56.91 -15.70
N SER A 56 40.51 55.74 -15.90
CA SER A 56 40.47 55.11 -17.23
C SER A 56 39.52 55.84 -18.18
N GLU A 57 38.38 56.32 -17.69
CA GLU A 57 37.47 57.16 -18.47
C GLU A 57 38.06 58.49 -18.86
N LYS A 58 38.75 59.17 -17.93
CA LYS A 58 39.54 60.42 -18.23
C LYS A 58 40.59 60.15 -19.29
N GLU A 59 41.27 59.00 -19.31
CA GLU A 59 42.25 58.67 -20.30
C GLU A 59 41.64 58.35 -21.68
N MET A 60 40.47 57.76 -21.72
CA MET A 60 39.71 57.52 -22.95
C MET A 60 39.29 58.82 -23.63
N LEU A 61 38.93 59.86 -22.82
CA LEU A 61 38.57 61.17 -23.33
C LEU A 61 39.74 61.93 -24.00
N LYS A 62 40.99 61.58 -23.74
CA LYS A 62 42.18 62.19 -24.42
C LYS A 62 42.37 61.69 -25.85
N GLU A 63 41.53 60.75 -26.34
CA GLU A 63 41.53 60.15 -27.71
C GLU A 63 42.92 59.62 -28.14
N ASN A 64 43.82 59.33 -27.23
CA ASN A 64 45.12 58.80 -27.52
C ASN A 64 45.01 57.32 -27.98
N ARG A 65 45.20 57.01 -29.23
CA ARG A 65 45.07 55.65 -29.80
C ARG A 65 45.91 54.61 -29.09
N LYS A 66 47.07 55.00 -28.52
CA LYS A 66 47.97 54.05 -27.83
C LYS A 66 47.43 53.66 -26.44
N THR A 67 46.74 54.53 -25.74
CA THR A 67 46.24 54.29 -24.36
C THR A 67 44.78 53.88 -24.31
N PHE A 68 44.00 54.23 -25.33
CA PHE A 68 42.53 54.02 -25.37
C PHE A 68 42.14 52.59 -25.12
N ARG A 69 42.81 51.61 -25.80
CA ARG A 69 42.49 50.18 -25.62
C ARG A 69 42.73 49.67 -24.20
N PHE A 70 43.81 50.14 -23.58
CA PHE A 70 44.14 49.79 -22.18
C PHE A 70 43.20 50.45 -21.20
N ALA A 71 42.84 51.71 -21.42
CA ALA A 71 41.86 52.44 -20.60
C ALA A 71 40.47 51.79 -20.65
N ARG A 72 40.01 51.44 -21.86
CA ARG A 72 38.72 50.72 -22.02
C ARG A 72 38.72 49.37 -21.26
N MET A 73 39.84 48.65 -21.28
CA MET A 73 39.94 47.36 -20.60
C MET A 73 39.99 47.55 -19.08
N ALA A 74 40.65 48.58 -18.58
CA ALA A 74 40.68 48.90 -17.15
C ALA A 74 39.32 49.33 -16.62
N SER A 75 38.57 50.17 -17.35
CA SER A 75 37.22 50.56 -17.00
C SER A 75 36.29 49.31 -16.99
N LYS A 76 36.40 48.47 -18.00
CA LYS A 76 35.61 47.23 -18.06
C LYS A 76 35.88 46.31 -16.87
N PHE A 77 37.15 46.10 -16.50
CA PHE A 77 37.52 45.29 -15.34
C PHE A 77 36.94 45.86 -14.03
N GLY A 78 37.10 47.15 -13.82
CA GLY A 78 36.56 47.82 -12.62
C GLY A 78 35.05 47.67 -12.47
N ARG A 79 34.29 47.83 -13.58
CA ARG A 79 32.83 47.65 -13.58
C ARG A 79 32.42 46.18 -13.32
N GLU A 80 33.09 45.23 -13.96
CA GLU A 80 32.81 43.80 -13.73
C GLU A 80 33.10 43.37 -12.29
N VAL A 81 34.10 43.95 -11.62
CA VAL A 81 34.35 43.72 -10.20
C VAL A 81 33.23 44.32 -9.36
N GLN A 82 32.80 45.56 -9.63
CA GLN A 82 31.69 46.18 -8.92
C GLN A 82 30.39 45.41 -9.07
N GLU A 83 30.04 44.94 -10.28
CA GLU A 83 28.88 44.09 -10.54
C GLU A 83 28.94 42.77 -9.74
N SER A 84 30.12 42.13 -9.66
CA SER A 84 30.32 40.92 -8.88
C SER A 84 30.18 41.12 -7.35
N LEU A 85 30.30 42.34 -6.87
CA LEU A 85 30.19 42.68 -5.44
C LEU A 85 28.84 43.30 -5.05
N TRP A 86 27.97 43.66 -6.01
CA TRP A 86 26.76 44.43 -5.80
C TRP A 86 25.76 43.74 -4.87
N ASP A 87 25.57 42.44 -5.00
CA ASP A 87 24.57 41.67 -4.25
C ASP A 87 25.10 41.10 -2.93
N ILE A 88 26.36 41.40 -2.55
CA ILE A 88 26.96 40.84 -1.33
C ILE A 88 26.49 41.62 -0.12
N LYS A 89 25.48 41.04 0.57
CA LYS A 89 24.96 41.58 1.83
C LYS A 89 25.39 40.71 3.01
N PRO A 90 25.79 41.29 4.12
CA PRO A 90 26.10 40.55 5.34
C PRO A 90 24.80 39.88 5.87
N PRO A 91 24.91 38.76 6.57
CA PRO A 91 23.77 38.11 7.21
C PRO A 91 23.26 39.02 8.37
N GLU A 92 21.94 39.16 8.48
CA GLU A 92 21.29 39.89 9.57
C GLU A 92 21.42 39.15 10.90
N GLU A 93 21.22 37.82 10.84
CA GLU A 93 21.36 36.91 11.99
C GLU A 93 22.64 36.09 11.90
N ILE A 94 23.36 36.00 13.03
CA ILE A 94 24.59 35.20 13.14
C ILE A 94 24.24 33.77 13.55
N THR A 95 23.96 32.95 12.54
CA THR A 95 23.81 31.51 12.67
C THR A 95 24.94 30.82 11.90
N TYR A 96 25.18 29.54 12.19
CA TYR A 96 26.18 28.78 11.44
C TYR A 96 25.79 28.70 9.94
N LYS A 97 24.51 28.44 9.67
CA LYS A 97 23.99 28.33 8.29
C LYS A 97 24.12 29.67 7.54
N SER A 98 23.72 30.79 8.14
CA SER A 98 23.77 32.09 7.48
C SER A 98 25.21 32.52 7.19
N LEU A 99 26.12 32.25 8.12
CA LEU A 99 27.53 32.61 7.98
C LEU A 99 28.26 31.71 6.97
N SER A 100 27.94 30.42 6.94
CA SER A 100 28.47 29.49 5.94
C SER A 100 28.01 29.86 4.52
N SER A 101 26.72 30.16 4.34
CA SER A 101 26.18 30.58 3.04
C SER A 101 26.80 31.90 2.57
N PHE A 102 27.02 32.85 3.48
CA PHE A 102 27.72 34.12 3.19
C PHE A 102 29.16 33.87 2.75
N TYR A 103 29.89 33.01 3.47
CA TYR A 103 31.25 32.62 3.11
C TYR A 103 31.32 31.98 1.72
N GLU A 104 30.44 30.99 1.44
CA GLU A 104 30.42 30.31 0.14
C GLU A 104 30.14 31.29 -0.99
N PHE A 105 29.11 32.12 -0.86
CA PHE A 105 28.72 33.10 -1.87
C PHE A 105 29.83 34.10 -2.14
N LEU A 106 30.44 34.66 -1.07
CA LEU A 106 31.54 35.61 -1.21
C LEU A 106 32.80 34.96 -1.81
N SER A 107 33.12 33.71 -1.40
CA SER A 107 34.27 32.97 -1.91
C SER A 107 34.16 32.69 -3.41
N GLU A 108 32.97 32.32 -3.89
CA GLU A 108 32.70 32.11 -5.32
C GLU A 108 32.88 33.42 -6.13
N ASN A 109 32.32 34.53 -5.66
CA ASN A 109 32.45 35.81 -6.32
C ASN A 109 33.92 36.28 -6.38
N ILE A 110 34.67 36.12 -5.29
CA ILE A 110 36.10 36.46 -5.29
C ILE A 110 36.92 35.59 -6.23
N LYS A 111 36.64 34.30 -6.33
CA LYS A 111 37.24 33.39 -7.35
C LYS A 111 37.00 33.89 -8.77
N LEU A 112 35.74 34.28 -9.08
CA LEU A 112 35.40 34.85 -10.39
C LEU A 112 36.19 36.17 -10.67
N ILE A 113 36.30 37.05 -9.68
CA ILE A 113 37.08 38.27 -9.79
C ILE A 113 38.56 37.95 -10.05
N GLU A 114 39.15 36.98 -9.37
CA GLU A 114 40.54 36.54 -9.61
C GLU A 114 40.74 35.96 -11.03
N GLN A 115 39.81 35.17 -11.54
CA GLN A 115 39.86 34.69 -12.90
C GLN A 115 39.84 35.85 -13.92
N LYS A 116 38.92 36.80 -13.73
CA LYS A 116 38.85 38.02 -14.56
C LYS A 116 40.16 38.83 -14.47
N ARG A 117 40.71 38.97 -13.28
CA ARG A 117 41.98 39.61 -13.04
C ARG A 117 43.12 38.97 -13.87
N MET A 118 43.23 37.66 -13.80
CA MET A 118 44.27 36.90 -14.60
C MET A 118 44.13 37.13 -16.10
N LEU A 119 42.91 37.22 -16.61
CA LEU A 119 42.66 37.40 -18.05
C LEU A 119 42.85 38.82 -18.53
N MET A 120 42.54 39.84 -17.68
CA MET A 120 42.46 41.24 -18.09
C MET A 120 43.72 42.03 -17.73
N TYR A 121 44.43 41.72 -16.65
CA TYR A 121 45.65 42.45 -16.23
C TYR A 121 46.76 42.50 -17.25
N PRO A 122 47.11 41.45 -18.00
CA PRO A 122 48.13 41.53 -19.04
C PRO A 122 47.79 42.55 -20.14
N ARG A 123 46.49 42.85 -20.30
CA ARG A 123 45.94 43.80 -21.28
C ARG A 123 45.83 45.22 -20.75
N ILE A 124 46.01 45.43 -19.45
CA ILE A 124 45.96 46.76 -18.79
C ILE A 124 47.37 47.31 -18.56
N THR A 125 48.35 46.41 -18.44
CA THR A 125 49.75 46.75 -18.29
C THR A 125 50.32 47.29 -19.62
N PRO A 126 51.15 48.36 -19.64
CA PRO A 126 51.85 48.96 -18.51
C PRO A 126 51.16 50.18 -17.89
N TYR A 127 49.96 50.50 -18.28
CA TYR A 127 49.21 51.64 -17.77
C TYR A 127 48.46 51.27 -16.49
N PHE A 128 48.07 52.25 -15.67
CA PHE A 128 47.30 52.14 -14.43
C PHE A 128 47.99 51.28 -13.34
N ILE A 129 49.30 51.23 -13.27
CA ILE A 129 50.04 50.33 -12.35
C ILE A 129 49.64 50.58 -10.90
N ILE A 130 49.57 51.84 -10.45
CA ILE A 130 49.26 52.20 -9.07
C ILE A 130 47.82 51.78 -8.69
N ASP A 131 46.88 52.04 -9.56
CA ASP A 131 45.46 51.73 -9.27
C ASP A 131 45.22 50.19 -9.28
N ARG A 132 45.90 49.49 -10.16
CA ARG A 132 45.94 48.02 -10.17
C ARG A 132 46.54 47.47 -8.87
N MET A 133 47.66 48.03 -8.36
CA MET A 133 48.26 47.62 -7.09
C MET A 133 47.31 47.84 -5.91
N ARG A 134 46.52 48.91 -5.94
CA ARG A 134 45.49 49.18 -4.90
C ARG A 134 44.38 48.15 -4.92
N VAL A 135 43.84 47.79 -6.11
CA VAL A 135 42.85 46.73 -6.29
C VAL A 135 43.41 45.39 -5.83
N ASP A 136 44.66 45.06 -6.22
CA ASP A 136 45.33 43.81 -5.78
C ASP A 136 45.49 43.73 -4.27
N SER A 137 45.85 44.84 -3.63
CA SER A 137 45.99 44.92 -2.16
C SER A 137 44.65 44.70 -1.47
N SER A 138 43.56 45.31 -1.98
CA SER A 138 42.20 45.08 -1.44
C SER A 138 41.72 43.65 -1.64
N LEU A 139 41.94 43.06 -2.82
CA LEU A 139 41.60 41.64 -3.07
C LEU A 139 42.36 40.70 -2.14
N LYS A 140 43.67 40.90 -1.94
CA LYS A 140 44.47 40.09 -1.00
C LYS A 140 43.91 40.14 0.41
N ARG A 141 43.52 41.32 0.91
CA ARG A 141 42.92 41.47 2.24
C ARG A 141 41.60 40.71 2.37
N ILE A 142 40.77 40.72 1.32
CA ILE A 142 39.51 39.94 1.32
C ILE A 142 39.81 38.44 1.34
N ILE A 143 40.78 37.95 0.55
CA ILE A 143 41.16 36.55 0.52
C ILE A 143 41.70 36.07 1.87
N GLU A 144 42.53 36.89 2.53
CA GLU A 144 43.06 36.62 3.87
C GLU A 144 41.91 36.57 4.90
N ALA A 145 41.01 37.55 4.88
CA ALA A 145 39.85 37.59 5.78
C ALA A 145 38.85 36.43 5.52
N LEU A 146 38.74 35.97 4.27
CA LEU A 146 37.96 34.75 3.96
C LEU A 146 38.61 33.48 4.54
N LYS A 147 39.94 33.38 4.50
CA LYS A 147 40.66 32.27 5.15
C LYS A 147 40.46 32.26 6.66
N ASP A 148 40.50 33.43 7.27
CA ASP A 148 40.24 33.58 8.71
C ASP A 148 38.81 33.16 9.05
N LEU A 149 37.84 33.55 8.23
CA LEU A 149 36.44 33.14 8.40
C LEU A 149 36.26 31.65 8.21
N ASP A 150 36.88 31.03 7.21
CA ASP A 150 36.84 29.56 6.99
C ASP A 150 37.43 28.80 8.20
N SER A 151 38.60 29.25 8.66
CA SER A 151 39.25 28.64 9.84
C SER A 151 38.39 28.78 11.10
N PHE A 152 37.70 29.89 11.27
CA PHE A 152 36.79 30.14 12.36
C PHE A 152 35.52 29.25 12.26
N LEU A 153 34.92 29.15 11.07
CA LEU A 153 33.76 28.28 10.82
C LEU A 153 34.06 26.81 11.11
N ARG A 154 35.19 26.30 10.64
CA ARG A 154 35.60 24.91 10.84
C ARG A 154 36.06 24.57 12.25
N GLY A 155 36.59 25.59 12.96
CA GLY A 155 37.11 25.45 14.31
C GLY A 155 36.08 25.80 15.39
N GLU A 156 36.25 26.99 15.94
CA GLU A 156 35.52 27.44 17.13
C GLU A 156 33.99 27.52 16.92
N PHE A 157 33.54 27.91 15.72
CA PHE A 157 32.12 28.10 15.39
C PHE A 157 31.36 26.82 15.12
N SER A 158 32.06 25.70 14.97
CA SER A 158 31.44 24.37 14.82
C SER A 158 30.58 23.96 16.03
N ARG A 159 30.89 24.47 17.21
CA ARG A 159 30.05 24.27 18.41
C ARG A 159 28.67 24.89 18.27
N LEU A 160 28.58 26.10 17.65
CA LEU A 160 27.27 26.73 17.39
C LEU A 160 26.45 25.88 16.40
N LYS A 161 27.10 25.30 15.38
CA LYS A 161 26.45 24.36 14.48
C LYS A 161 25.79 23.23 15.25
N ALA A 162 26.51 22.57 16.15
CA ALA A 162 25.99 21.47 16.93
C ALA A 162 24.80 21.86 17.83
N VAL A 163 24.76 23.11 18.32
CA VAL A 163 23.63 23.64 19.10
C VAL A 163 22.42 23.92 18.21
N GLU A 164 22.64 24.44 17.01
CA GLU A 164 21.59 24.66 16.02
C GLU A 164 21.01 23.31 15.52
N ASP A 165 21.86 22.33 15.25
CA ASP A 165 21.47 20.99 14.85
C ASP A 165 20.58 20.32 15.90
N VAL A 166 20.94 20.40 17.19
CA VAL A 166 20.09 19.87 18.29
C VAL A 166 18.74 20.57 18.37
N ALA A 167 18.69 21.87 18.14
CA ALA A 167 17.40 22.59 18.14
C ALA A 167 16.51 22.15 16.96
N LEU A 168 17.09 21.95 15.78
CA LEU A 168 16.38 21.43 14.60
C LEU A 168 15.94 19.97 14.78
N GLU A 169 16.79 19.13 15.35
CA GLU A 169 16.44 17.74 15.66
C GLU A 169 15.27 17.67 16.65
N SER A 170 15.28 18.54 17.70
CA SER A 170 14.15 18.58 18.65
C SER A 170 12.83 18.99 17.98
N GLU A 171 12.87 19.95 17.06
CA GLU A 171 11.69 20.36 16.28
C GLU A 171 11.21 19.23 15.34
N HIS A 172 12.15 18.53 14.72
CA HIS A 172 11.81 17.38 13.89
C HIS A 172 11.10 16.26 14.67
N ILE A 173 11.60 15.93 15.86
CA ILE A 173 10.96 14.94 16.73
C ILE A 173 9.56 15.40 17.17
N LEU A 174 9.36 16.70 17.44
CA LEU A 174 8.03 17.25 17.73
C LEU A 174 7.05 17.04 16.56
N ASN A 175 7.52 17.24 15.34
CA ASN A 175 6.72 16.98 14.15
C ASN A 175 6.36 15.49 14.03
N LEU A 176 7.31 14.58 14.29
CA LEU A 176 7.03 13.14 14.30
C LEU A 176 5.97 12.76 15.36
N TYR A 177 5.98 13.40 16.52
CA TYR A 177 4.91 13.19 17.52
C TYR A 177 3.54 13.70 17.05
N THR A 178 3.52 14.78 16.30
CA THR A 178 2.28 15.30 15.69
C THR A 178 1.75 14.31 14.65
N ASP A 179 2.62 13.82 13.77
CA ASP A 179 2.29 12.81 12.77
C ASP A 179 1.78 11.51 13.43
N LEU A 180 2.45 11.07 14.51
CA LEU A 180 2.02 9.89 15.26
C LEU A 180 0.60 10.06 15.82
N LYS A 181 0.30 11.22 16.38
CA LYS A 181 -1.05 11.53 16.91
C LYS A 181 -2.12 11.53 15.80
N GLU A 182 -1.78 12.05 14.63
CA GLU A 182 -2.68 11.98 13.47
C GLU A 182 -2.93 10.54 13.00
N LEU A 183 -1.86 9.72 12.97
CA LEU A 183 -1.99 8.29 12.64
C LEU A 183 -2.86 7.54 13.67
N GLU A 184 -2.73 7.87 14.96
CA GLU A 184 -3.57 7.33 16.03
C GLU A 184 -5.04 7.70 15.85
N GLY A 185 -5.34 8.94 15.50
CA GLY A 185 -6.69 9.39 15.20
C GLY A 185 -7.32 8.64 14.03
N ARG A 186 -6.59 8.51 12.93
CA ARG A 186 -7.04 7.74 11.73
C ARG A 186 -7.23 6.25 12.03
N TYR A 187 -6.35 5.68 12.85
CA TYR A 187 -6.48 4.27 13.27
C TYR A 187 -7.75 4.04 14.07
N GLU A 188 -8.05 4.92 15.03
CA GLU A 188 -9.25 4.83 15.86
C GLU A 188 -10.54 4.97 15.04
N GLU A 189 -10.59 5.93 14.11
CA GLU A 189 -11.73 6.11 13.18
C GLU A 189 -11.99 4.84 12.35
N LEU A 190 -10.94 4.28 11.72
CA LEU A 190 -11.06 3.05 10.93
C LEU A 190 -11.42 1.83 11.79
N TYR A 191 -10.93 1.75 13.03
CA TYR A 191 -11.27 0.69 13.95
C TYR A 191 -12.76 0.71 14.33
N GLN A 192 -13.30 1.90 14.58
CA GLN A 192 -14.73 2.08 14.85
C GLN A 192 -15.59 1.74 13.63
N GLU A 193 -15.14 2.11 12.43
CA GLU A 193 -15.82 1.74 11.18
C GLU A 193 -15.83 0.21 10.99
N LEU A 194 -14.69 -0.45 11.21
CA LEU A 194 -14.58 -1.91 11.15
C LEU A 194 -15.49 -2.60 12.16
N SER A 195 -15.58 -2.07 13.37
CA SER A 195 -16.47 -2.60 14.42
C SER A 195 -17.95 -2.55 13.99
N LYS A 196 -18.39 -1.42 13.40
CA LYS A 196 -19.75 -1.27 12.88
C LYS A 196 -20.05 -2.28 11.76
N VAL A 197 -19.11 -2.43 10.81
CA VAL A 197 -19.28 -3.39 9.72
C VAL A 197 -19.33 -4.84 10.24
N ASN A 198 -18.52 -5.19 11.25
CA ASN A 198 -18.59 -6.50 11.88
C ASN A 198 -19.95 -6.75 12.53
N GLU A 199 -20.48 -5.78 13.28
CA GLU A 199 -21.81 -5.90 13.87
C GLU A 199 -22.90 -6.08 12.81
N GLU A 200 -22.81 -5.39 11.67
CA GLU A 200 -23.76 -5.54 10.58
C GLU A 200 -23.65 -6.92 9.93
N VAL A 201 -22.43 -7.45 9.71
CA VAL A 201 -22.20 -8.81 9.20
C VAL A 201 -22.85 -9.83 10.14
N ASP A 202 -22.64 -9.71 11.44
CA ASP A 202 -23.17 -10.65 12.42
C ASP A 202 -24.70 -10.59 12.48
N LYS A 203 -25.30 -9.40 12.43
CA LYS A 203 -26.75 -9.21 12.34
C LYS A 203 -27.35 -9.85 11.10
N GLU A 204 -26.75 -9.63 9.93
CA GLU A 204 -27.26 -10.22 8.68
C GLU A 204 -27.07 -11.75 8.66
N LYS A 205 -25.96 -12.27 9.20
CA LYS A 205 -25.73 -13.73 9.35
C LYS A 205 -26.76 -14.36 10.29
N ALA A 206 -27.06 -13.73 11.42
CA ALA A 206 -28.09 -14.21 12.34
C ALA A 206 -29.48 -14.24 11.69
N LYS A 207 -29.83 -13.22 10.89
CA LYS A 207 -31.10 -13.23 10.11
C LYS A 207 -31.11 -14.37 9.07
N LEU A 208 -30.01 -14.57 8.34
CA LEU A 208 -29.91 -15.65 7.37
C LEU A 208 -30.06 -17.02 8.05
N GLU A 209 -29.45 -17.20 9.21
CA GLU A 209 -29.64 -18.45 9.98
C GLU A 209 -31.07 -18.66 10.46
N SER A 210 -31.76 -17.59 10.88
CA SER A 210 -33.17 -17.68 11.26
C SER A 210 -34.07 -18.07 10.08
N LEU A 211 -33.78 -17.53 8.88
CA LEU A 211 -34.48 -17.93 7.65
C LEU A 211 -34.18 -19.36 7.24
N LYS A 212 -32.95 -19.84 7.40
CA LYS A 212 -32.58 -21.25 7.14
C LYS A 212 -33.26 -22.23 8.09
N LYS A 213 -33.60 -21.79 9.28
CA LYS A 213 -34.37 -22.59 10.25
C LYS A 213 -35.91 -22.51 10.08
N ASP A 214 -36.38 -21.79 9.05
CA ASP A 214 -37.79 -21.76 8.72
C ASP A 214 -38.27 -23.19 8.42
N GLY A 215 -39.32 -23.64 9.11
CA GLY A 215 -39.86 -24.99 9.02
C GLY A 215 -40.22 -25.41 7.60
N ARG A 216 -40.58 -24.46 6.74
CA ARG A 216 -40.90 -24.72 5.30
C ARG A 216 -39.69 -25.15 4.49
N LEU A 217 -38.51 -24.61 4.80
CA LEU A 217 -37.26 -25.08 4.16
C LEU A 217 -36.80 -26.41 4.71
N GLY A 218 -37.03 -26.68 5.99
CA GLY A 218 -36.78 -27.97 6.62
C GLY A 218 -37.61 -29.10 5.98
N GLU A 219 -38.91 -28.85 5.71
CA GLU A 219 -39.74 -29.82 5.01
C GLU A 219 -39.21 -30.20 3.62
N ILE A 220 -38.70 -29.23 2.85
CA ILE A 220 -38.10 -29.53 1.53
C ILE A 220 -36.86 -30.39 1.69
N GLU A 221 -36.02 -30.12 2.67
CA GLU A 221 -34.78 -30.86 2.88
C GLU A 221 -35.09 -32.32 3.34
N GLU A 222 -36.07 -32.48 4.22
CA GLU A 222 -36.57 -33.81 4.60
C GLU A 222 -37.08 -34.59 3.38
N VAL A 223 -37.86 -33.93 2.51
CA VAL A 223 -38.38 -34.57 1.29
C VAL A 223 -37.24 -34.94 0.34
N LYS A 224 -36.21 -34.10 0.18
CA LYS A 224 -35.03 -34.41 -0.62
C LYS A 224 -34.24 -35.59 -0.05
N GLU A 225 -34.08 -35.69 1.25
CA GLU A 225 -33.40 -36.84 1.86
C GLU A 225 -34.22 -38.15 1.64
N LYS A 226 -35.55 -38.12 1.78
CA LYS A 226 -36.41 -39.23 1.43
C LYS A 226 -36.28 -39.63 -0.04
N ILE A 227 -36.18 -38.68 -0.97
CA ILE A 227 -35.90 -38.94 -2.38
C ILE A 227 -34.57 -39.68 -2.55
N LYS A 228 -33.52 -39.23 -1.85
CA LYS A 228 -32.20 -39.91 -1.90
C LYS A 228 -32.27 -41.34 -1.37
N GLU A 229 -32.93 -41.54 -0.25
CA GLU A 229 -33.14 -42.87 0.33
C GLU A 229 -33.89 -43.82 -0.63
N LEU A 230 -35.01 -43.32 -1.19
CA LEU A 230 -35.81 -44.11 -2.16
C LEU A 230 -35.01 -44.43 -3.43
N ARG A 231 -34.23 -43.47 -3.92
CA ARG A 231 -33.31 -43.66 -5.06
C ARG A 231 -32.31 -44.78 -4.78
N VAL A 232 -31.76 -44.88 -3.59
CA VAL A 232 -30.85 -45.94 -3.17
C VAL A 232 -31.59 -47.28 -3.08
N LYS A 233 -32.79 -47.29 -2.47
CA LYS A 233 -33.62 -48.53 -2.36
C LYS A 233 -33.95 -49.08 -3.74
N ILE A 234 -34.38 -48.25 -4.69
CA ILE A 234 -34.72 -48.70 -6.04
C ILE A 234 -33.46 -49.13 -6.80
N LYS A 235 -32.36 -48.43 -6.72
CA LYS A 235 -31.07 -48.86 -7.30
C LYS A 235 -30.65 -50.20 -6.77
N HIS A 236 -30.85 -50.48 -5.49
CA HIS A 236 -30.56 -51.77 -4.90
C HIS A 236 -31.52 -52.86 -5.41
N ALA A 237 -32.83 -52.56 -5.49
CA ALA A 237 -33.83 -53.50 -6.03
C ALA A 237 -33.52 -53.89 -7.49
N LEU A 238 -33.12 -52.94 -8.31
CA LEU A 238 -32.85 -53.13 -9.72
C LEU A 238 -31.37 -53.50 -10.04
N ARG A 239 -30.50 -53.66 -9.05
CA ARG A 239 -29.04 -53.82 -9.25
C ARG A 239 -28.68 -54.99 -10.20
N HIS A 240 -29.41 -56.12 -10.09
CA HIS A 240 -29.14 -57.27 -10.88
C HIS A 240 -29.68 -57.18 -12.32
N LEU A 241 -30.58 -56.23 -12.58
CA LEU A 241 -31.15 -55.95 -13.91
C LEU A 241 -30.32 -54.94 -14.71
N ARG A 242 -29.45 -54.16 -14.10
CA ARG A 242 -28.72 -53.10 -14.76
C ARG A 242 -27.88 -53.55 -15.96
N LYS A 243 -27.15 -54.67 -15.84
CA LYS A 243 -26.37 -55.23 -16.96
C LYS A 243 -27.26 -55.90 -17.99
N PRO A 244 -28.25 -56.72 -17.60
CA PRO A 244 -29.25 -57.26 -18.54
C PRO A 244 -29.98 -56.20 -19.34
N PHE A 245 -30.41 -55.07 -18.71
CA PHE A 245 -31.05 -53.94 -19.40
C PHE A 245 -30.17 -53.34 -20.48
N LYS A 246 -28.89 -53.06 -20.15
CA LYS A 246 -27.93 -52.55 -21.14
C LYS A 246 -27.74 -53.51 -22.34
N LYS A 247 -27.69 -54.79 -22.07
CA LYS A 247 -27.55 -55.80 -23.14
C LYS A 247 -28.82 -56.00 -23.97
N LEU A 248 -29.98 -55.88 -23.32
CA LEU A 248 -31.28 -55.96 -24.03
C LEU A 248 -31.48 -54.71 -24.92
N ASP A 249 -31.09 -53.48 -24.42
CA ASP A 249 -31.14 -52.30 -25.26
C ASP A 249 -30.23 -52.43 -26.49
N ASN A 250 -29.00 -52.91 -26.30
CA ASN A 250 -28.08 -53.14 -27.41
C ASN A 250 -28.59 -54.16 -28.40
N LEU A 251 -29.14 -55.30 -27.94
CA LEU A 251 -29.75 -56.28 -28.77
C LEU A 251 -30.96 -55.74 -29.54
N SER A 252 -31.77 -54.93 -28.89
CA SER A 252 -32.95 -54.33 -29.50
C SER A 252 -32.61 -53.32 -30.61
N ARG A 253 -31.44 -52.74 -30.64
CA ARG A 253 -30.98 -51.86 -31.73
C ARG A 253 -30.85 -52.58 -33.06
N THR A 254 -30.54 -53.88 -32.99
CA THR A 254 -30.37 -54.73 -34.18
C THR A 254 -31.60 -55.59 -34.50
N THR A 255 -32.37 -55.93 -33.47
CA THR A 255 -33.46 -56.90 -33.60
C THR A 255 -34.86 -56.32 -33.48
N GLY A 256 -34.98 -55.05 -33.03
CA GLY A 256 -36.27 -54.39 -32.83
C GLY A 256 -37.16 -54.99 -31.74
N ILE A 257 -36.63 -55.81 -30.82
CA ILE A 257 -37.40 -56.51 -29.75
C ILE A 257 -38.14 -55.52 -28.84
N LEU A 258 -37.50 -54.38 -28.54
CA LEU A 258 -38.12 -53.32 -27.74
C LEU A 258 -38.64 -52.17 -28.63
N MET A 259 -39.80 -51.67 -28.28
CA MET A 259 -40.33 -50.46 -28.90
C MET A 259 -39.54 -49.23 -28.43
N LEU A 260 -39.62 -48.08 -29.14
CA LEU A 260 -38.83 -46.86 -28.81
C LEU A 260 -39.08 -46.41 -27.37
N HIS A 261 -40.34 -46.29 -26.97
CA HIS A 261 -40.72 -45.87 -25.60
C HIS A 261 -40.22 -46.81 -24.51
N GLU A 262 -40.12 -48.12 -24.79
CA GLU A 262 -39.57 -49.10 -23.85
C GLU A 262 -38.05 -48.93 -23.67
N ARG A 263 -37.36 -48.60 -24.76
CA ARG A 263 -35.91 -48.32 -24.73
C ARG A 263 -35.61 -47.04 -23.97
N GLU A 264 -36.38 -46.00 -24.25
CA GLU A 264 -36.26 -44.72 -23.52
C GLU A 264 -36.46 -44.96 -22.02
N LYS A 265 -37.49 -45.72 -21.66
CA LYS A 265 -37.80 -46.03 -20.27
C LYS A 265 -36.70 -46.84 -19.58
N ILE A 266 -36.06 -47.77 -20.27
CA ILE A 266 -34.86 -48.47 -19.77
C ILE A 266 -33.73 -47.47 -19.49
N GLY A 267 -33.51 -46.49 -20.38
CA GLY A 267 -32.55 -45.40 -20.20
C GLY A 267 -32.82 -44.62 -18.91
N GLU A 268 -34.07 -44.19 -18.71
CA GLU A 268 -34.50 -43.50 -17.48
C GLU A 268 -34.24 -44.35 -16.22
N TYR A 269 -34.59 -45.64 -16.22
CA TYR A 269 -34.31 -46.55 -15.08
C TYR A 269 -32.80 -46.74 -14.82
N LEU A 270 -31.97 -46.63 -15.81
CA LEU A 270 -30.52 -46.73 -15.67
C LEU A 270 -29.89 -45.46 -15.14
N GLU A 271 -30.44 -44.30 -15.48
CA GLU A 271 -29.98 -42.96 -15.07
C GLU A 271 -30.56 -42.55 -13.70
N ASP A 272 -31.87 -42.36 -13.64
CA ASP A 272 -32.60 -42.02 -12.42
C ASP A 272 -33.81 -42.96 -12.17
N PRO A 273 -33.59 -44.08 -11.50
CA PRO A 273 -34.64 -45.07 -11.28
C PRO A 273 -35.77 -44.55 -10.37
N PHE A 274 -35.54 -43.52 -9.54
CA PHE A 274 -36.58 -42.87 -8.75
C PHE A 274 -37.57 -42.13 -9.67
N MET A 275 -37.06 -41.24 -10.52
CA MET A 275 -37.90 -40.51 -11.47
C MET A 275 -38.62 -41.47 -12.44
N ALA A 276 -37.89 -42.44 -12.98
CA ALA A 276 -38.47 -43.43 -13.90
C ALA A 276 -39.65 -44.19 -13.29
N LEU A 277 -39.56 -44.59 -12.02
CA LEU A 277 -40.62 -45.32 -11.30
C LEU A 277 -41.78 -44.42 -10.86
N ALA A 278 -41.45 -43.20 -10.40
CA ALA A 278 -42.45 -42.21 -9.92
C ALA A 278 -43.34 -41.65 -11.03
N THR A 279 -42.81 -41.53 -12.26
CA THR A 279 -43.52 -40.99 -13.43
C THR A 279 -44.23 -42.06 -14.27
N GLU A 280 -43.98 -43.33 -14.01
CA GLU A 280 -44.65 -44.40 -14.72
C GLU A 280 -46.06 -44.61 -14.17
N GLU A 281 -46.98 -45.09 -15.05
CA GLU A 281 -48.35 -45.40 -14.65
C GLU A 281 -48.40 -46.44 -13.51
N LYS A 282 -49.46 -46.40 -12.71
CA LYS A 282 -49.64 -47.30 -11.57
C LYS A 282 -49.48 -48.78 -11.98
N GLY A 283 -48.56 -49.44 -11.30
CA GLY A 283 -48.25 -50.84 -11.59
C GLY A 283 -47.14 -51.03 -12.63
N TYR A 284 -46.45 -49.95 -13.04
CA TYR A 284 -45.23 -49.87 -13.91
C TYR A 284 -45.39 -50.81 -15.16
N PRO A 285 -46.42 -50.59 -16.01
CA PRO A 285 -46.75 -51.44 -17.13
C PRO A 285 -45.60 -51.56 -18.16
N ILE A 286 -44.87 -50.41 -18.42
CA ILE A 286 -43.78 -50.42 -19.38
C ILE A 286 -42.62 -51.26 -18.84
N LEU A 287 -42.23 -51.05 -17.56
CA LEU A 287 -41.20 -51.88 -16.93
C LEU A 287 -41.58 -53.34 -16.91
N LYS A 288 -42.83 -53.70 -16.59
CA LYS A 288 -43.32 -55.10 -16.68
C LYS A 288 -43.21 -55.65 -18.09
N GLY A 289 -43.58 -54.92 -19.12
CA GLY A 289 -43.41 -55.28 -20.54
C GLY A 289 -41.94 -55.54 -20.86
N VAL A 290 -41.04 -54.66 -20.48
CA VAL A 290 -39.60 -54.82 -20.65
C VAL A 290 -39.08 -56.07 -19.91
N LEU A 291 -39.52 -56.31 -18.67
CA LEU A 291 -39.10 -57.48 -17.87
C LEU A 291 -39.56 -58.78 -18.47
N ARG A 292 -40.78 -58.87 -19.08
CA ARG A 292 -41.23 -60.05 -19.81
C ARG A 292 -40.35 -60.31 -21.04
N LYS A 293 -40.04 -59.27 -21.81
CA LYS A 293 -39.17 -59.39 -23.00
C LYS A 293 -37.73 -59.74 -22.59
N LEU A 294 -37.24 -59.22 -21.50
CA LEU A 294 -35.94 -59.57 -20.93
C LEU A 294 -35.88 -60.99 -20.49
N ASN A 295 -36.93 -61.47 -19.79
CA ASN A 295 -37.01 -62.89 -19.36
C ASN A 295 -37.00 -63.82 -20.54
N LYS A 296 -37.79 -63.56 -21.61
CA LYS A 296 -37.81 -64.33 -22.86
C LYS A 296 -36.42 -64.31 -23.53
N ALA A 297 -35.77 -63.17 -23.68
CA ALA A 297 -34.45 -63.08 -24.30
C ALA A 297 -33.37 -63.85 -23.49
N VAL A 298 -33.51 -63.88 -22.15
CA VAL A 298 -32.64 -64.68 -21.26
C VAL A 298 -32.88 -66.14 -21.40
N SER A 299 -34.14 -66.57 -21.50
CA SER A 299 -34.50 -67.99 -21.66
C SER A 299 -34.11 -68.57 -23.05
N GLU A 300 -34.10 -67.76 -24.08
CA GLU A 300 -33.69 -68.09 -25.45
C GLU A 300 -32.18 -67.97 -25.69
N ASP A 301 -31.39 -67.69 -24.60
CA ASP A 301 -29.93 -67.50 -24.60
C ASP A 301 -29.44 -66.44 -25.60
N LYS A 302 -30.30 -65.43 -25.92
CA LYS A 302 -30.01 -64.34 -26.83
C LYS A 302 -29.10 -63.26 -26.20
N LEU A 303 -28.90 -63.35 -24.87
CA LEU A 303 -28.07 -62.35 -24.12
C LEU A 303 -26.82 -63.08 -23.62
N THR A 304 -25.68 -62.68 -24.11
CA THR A 304 -24.34 -63.16 -23.65
C THR A 304 -24.07 -62.75 -22.19
N LEU A 305 -24.66 -63.49 -21.24
CA LEU A 305 -24.52 -63.24 -19.78
C LEU A 305 -23.96 -64.48 -19.09
N LYS A 306 -23.18 -64.33 -18.03
CA LYS A 306 -22.73 -65.45 -17.19
C LYS A 306 -23.92 -66.10 -16.48
N SER A 307 -23.98 -67.49 -16.39
CA SER A 307 -25.07 -68.27 -15.81
C SER A 307 -25.48 -67.75 -14.39
N SER A 308 -24.52 -67.39 -13.56
CA SER A 308 -24.80 -66.81 -12.23
C SER A 308 -25.54 -65.45 -12.25
N ARG A 309 -25.36 -64.69 -13.32
CA ARG A 309 -26.07 -63.41 -13.52
C ARG A 309 -27.45 -63.59 -14.07
N ILE A 310 -27.61 -64.56 -14.96
CA ILE A 310 -28.90 -64.99 -15.49
C ILE A 310 -29.81 -65.33 -14.32
N LYS A 311 -29.36 -66.25 -13.45
CA LYS A 311 -30.15 -66.75 -12.31
C LYS A 311 -30.58 -65.59 -11.39
N LYS A 312 -29.63 -64.64 -11.05
CA LYS A 312 -29.94 -63.49 -10.23
C LYS A 312 -30.89 -62.46 -10.92
N ALA A 313 -30.80 -62.35 -12.23
CA ALA A 313 -31.71 -61.44 -12.98
C ALA A 313 -33.14 -62.12 -13.02
N GLN A 314 -33.26 -63.44 -13.30
CA GLN A 314 -34.54 -64.17 -13.29
C GLN A 314 -35.19 -64.06 -11.88
N ASP A 315 -34.43 -64.32 -10.82
CA ASP A 315 -34.93 -64.18 -9.43
C ASP A 315 -35.46 -62.78 -9.15
N THR A 316 -34.75 -61.76 -9.65
CA THR A 316 -35.17 -60.35 -9.49
C THR A 316 -36.42 -60.06 -10.32
N ILE A 317 -36.50 -60.54 -11.57
CA ILE A 317 -37.71 -60.40 -12.42
C ILE A 317 -38.89 -61.04 -11.73
N HIS A 318 -38.74 -62.29 -11.23
CA HIS A 318 -39.79 -62.98 -10.55
C HIS A 318 -40.29 -62.25 -9.29
N LYS A 319 -39.38 -61.71 -8.51
CA LYS A 319 -39.72 -60.87 -7.33
C LYS A 319 -40.52 -59.64 -7.72
N ILE A 320 -40.13 -58.93 -8.81
CA ILE A 320 -40.82 -57.72 -9.27
C ILE A 320 -42.17 -58.03 -9.90
N MET A 321 -42.27 -59.14 -10.61
CA MET A 321 -43.51 -59.52 -11.32
C MET A 321 -44.58 -60.08 -10.38
N ASN A 322 -44.18 -60.95 -9.41
CA ASN A 322 -45.10 -61.73 -8.57
C ASN A 322 -45.23 -61.19 -7.12
N LYS A 323 -44.31 -60.35 -6.62
CA LYS A 323 -44.41 -59.70 -5.31
C LYS A 323 -44.61 -58.24 -5.54
N GLU A 324 -45.64 -57.65 -5.02
CA GLU A 324 -45.99 -56.23 -5.16
C GLU A 324 -44.97 -55.28 -4.50
N PHE A 325 -43.73 -55.70 -4.29
CA PHE A 325 -42.66 -54.97 -3.63
C PHE A 325 -42.35 -53.68 -4.34
N LEU A 326 -42.25 -53.63 -5.66
CA LEU A 326 -41.97 -52.44 -6.42
C LEU A 326 -43.19 -51.51 -6.50
N LEU A 327 -44.41 -52.04 -6.34
CA LEU A 327 -45.65 -51.25 -6.30
C LEU A 327 -45.70 -50.35 -5.08
N HIS A 328 -45.28 -50.87 -3.92
CA HIS A 328 -45.20 -50.05 -2.70
C HIS A 328 -44.18 -48.93 -2.87
N LEU A 329 -43.00 -49.24 -3.38
CA LEU A 329 -41.98 -48.25 -3.68
C LEU A 329 -42.45 -47.21 -4.72
N GLN A 330 -43.22 -47.61 -5.73
CA GLN A 330 -43.81 -46.71 -6.72
C GLN A 330 -44.76 -45.70 -6.06
N LEU A 331 -45.65 -46.20 -5.19
CA LEU A 331 -46.59 -45.31 -4.47
C LEU A 331 -45.85 -44.29 -3.59
N GLU A 332 -44.84 -44.78 -2.85
CA GLU A 332 -44.00 -43.86 -2.06
C GLU A 332 -43.30 -42.82 -2.93
N CYS A 333 -42.69 -43.23 -4.04
CA CYS A 333 -42.01 -42.33 -4.97
C CYS A 333 -42.96 -41.30 -5.56
N THR A 334 -44.17 -41.71 -5.98
CA THR A 334 -45.15 -40.78 -6.55
C THR A 334 -45.67 -39.80 -5.52
N GLN A 335 -45.92 -40.21 -4.27
CA GLN A 335 -46.33 -39.32 -3.19
C GLN A 335 -45.25 -38.32 -2.83
N ILE A 336 -44.01 -38.79 -2.70
CA ILE A 336 -42.88 -37.91 -2.35
C ILE A 336 -42.56 -36.92 -3.49
N LEU A 337 -42.63 -37.38 -4.77
CA LEU A 337 -42.44 -36.49 -5.90
C LEU A 337 -43.54 -35.41 -5.97
N ARG A 338 -44.80 -35.77 -5.75
CA ARG A 338 -45.92 -34.81 -5.71
C ARG A 338 -45.69 -33.81 -4.56
N ARG A 339 -45.33 -34.26 -3.36
CA ARG A 339 -45.05 -33.40 -2.22
C ARG A 339 -43.88 -32.43 -2.52
N TYR A 340 -42.82 -32.94 -3.16
CA TYR A 340 -41.69 -32.11 -3.59
C TYR A 340 -42.10 -31.03 -4.59
N GLN A 341 -42.94 -31.39 -5.57
CA GLN A 341 -43.45 -30.44 -6.56
C GLN A 341 -44.35 -29.37 -5.95
N GLU A 342 -45.25 -29.76 -5.04
CA GLU A 342 -46.11 -28.81 -4.29
C GLU A 342 -45.27 -27.80 -3.49
N LEU A 343 -44.32 -28.31 -2.71
CA LEU A 343 -43.44 -27.46 -1.91
C LEU A 343 -42.56 -26.58 -2.79
N SER A 344 -41.95 -27.10 -3.84
CA SER A 344 -41.02 -26.35 -4.70
C SER A 344 -41.72 -25.31 -5.59
N SER A 345 -43.01 -25.49 -5.90
CA SER A 345 -43.82 -24.55 -6.68
C SER A 345 -44.47 -23.46 -5.82
N SER A 346 -44.45 -23.63 -4.49
CA SER A 346 -45.03 -22.63 -3.56
C SER A 346 -44.35 -21.28 -3.73
N GLU A 347 -45.16 -20.21 -3.93
CA GLU A 347 -44.72 -18.81 -4.04
C GLU A 347 -43.90 -18.41 -2.82
N SER A 348 -44.36 -18.76 -1.64
CA SER A 348 -43.69 -18.44 -0.37
C SER A 348 -42.28 -19.02 -0.23
N ILE A 349 -42.01 -20.17 -0.86
CA ILE A 349 -40.68 -20.77 -0.84
C ILE A 349 -39.76 -20.13 -1.88
N LYS A 350 -40.30 -19.68 -3.00
CA LYS A 350 -39.52 -18.90 -3.98
C LYS A 350 -39.12 -17.56 -3.39
N GLU A 351 -40.03 -16.87 -2.72
CA GLU A 351 -39.74 -15.63 -1.99
C GLU A 351 -38.64 -15.81 -0.96
N LEU A 352 -38.75 -16.84 -0.09
CA LEU A 352 -37.72 -17.15 0.91
C LEU A 352 -36.34 -17.40 0.29
N LYS A 353 -36.29 -18.12 -0.83
CA LYS A 353 -35.02 -18.36 -1.53
C LYS A 353 -34.42 -17.05 -2.09
N ASN A 354 -35.27 -16.21 -2.69
CA ASN A 354 -34.83 -14.90 -3.18
C ASN A 354 -34.33 -14.01 -2.05
N GLU A 355 -35.02 -13.99 -0.91
CA GLU A 355 -34.59 -13.26 0.27
C GLU A 355 -33.22 -13.75 0.79
N MET A 356 -33.03 -15.08 0.83
CA MET A 356 -31.75 -15.65 1.22
C MET A 356 -30.62 -15.29 0.24
N GLU A 357 -30.86 -15.34 -1.06
CA GLU A 357 -29.86 -14.96 -2.07
C GLU A 357 -29.48 -13.47 -1.95
N VAL A 358 -30.46 -12.62 -1.73
CA VAL A 358 -30.23 -11.18 -1.49
C VAL A 358 -29.40 -10.96 -0.22
N MET A 359 -29.75 -11.65 0.87
CA MET A 359 -28.97 -11.55 2.11
C MET A 359 -27.55 -12.11 1.97
N GLU A 360 -27.37 -13.22 1.30
CA GLU A 360 -26.03 -13.77 1.03
C GLU A 360 -25.17 -12.84 0.16
N ALA A 361 -25.79 -12.18 -0.81
CA ALA A 361 -25.11 -11.15 -1.60
C ALA A 361 -24.70 -9.93 -0.74
N LYS A 362 -25.60 -9.50 0.16
CA LYS A 362 -25.34 -8.41 1.11
C LYS A 362 -24.19 -8.76 2.06
N ILE A 363 -24.23 -9.97 2.65
CA ILE A 363 -23.16 -10.46 3.54
C ILE A 363 -21.81 -10.47 2.81
N ARG A 364 -21.75 -11.02 1.59
CA ARG A 364 -20.52 -11.01 0.79
C ARG A 364 -19.97 -9.60 0.55
N LYS A 365 -20.85 -8.63 0.30
CA LYS A 365 -20.44 -7.23 0.12
C LYS A 365 -19.86 -6.64 1.41
N LEU A 366 -20.53 -6.87 2.55
CA LEU A 366 -20.06 -6.40 3.86
C LEU A 366 -18.74 -7.07 4.27
N GLU A 367 -18.58 -8.36 4.03
CA GLU A 367 -17.33 -9.09 4.28
C GLU A 367 -16.19 -8.53 3.41
N GLY A 368 -16.46 -8.20 2.15
CA GLY A 368 -15.47 -7.52 1.30
C GLY A 368 -15.07 -6.14 1.83
N GLN A 369 -16.02 -5.37 2.36
CA GLN A 369 -15.72 -4.07 3.00
C GLN A 369 -14.89 -4.26 4.27
N ARG A 370 -15.26 -5.22 5.12
CA ARG A 370 -14.52 -5.61 6.31
C ARG A 370 -13.06 -5.93 6.01
N ASP A 371 -12.82 -6.75 4.99
CA ASP A 371 -11.47 -7.19 4.62
C ASP A 371 -10.61 -6.02 4.09
N ILE A 372 -11.22 -5.07 3.38
CA ILE A 372 -10.55 -3.84 2.94
C ILE A 372 -10.17 -2.97 4.15
N LEU A 373 -11.11 -2.76 5.10
CA LEU A 373 -10.85 -1.98 6.30
C LEU A 373 -9.79 -2.62 7.19
N ALA A 374 -9.84 -3.94 7.38
CA ALA A 374 -8.83 -4.69 8.13
C ALA A 374 -7.43 -4.57 7.49
N SER A 375 -7.35 -4.60 6.16
CA SER A 375 -6.09 -4.40 5.44
C SER A 375 -5.53 -2.99 5.64
N ARG A 376 -6.39 -1.96 5.60
CA ARG A 376 -5.99 -0.57 5.86
C ARG A 376 -5.51 -0.37 7.28
N LEU A 377 -6.20 -0.93 8.27
CA LEU A 377 -5.78 -0.91 9.67
C LEU A 377 -4.40 -1.54 9.86
N ALA A 378 -4.14 -2.69 9.23
CA ALA A 378 -2.84 -3.35 9.31
C ALA A 378 -1.70 -2.50 8.70
N VAL A 379 -1.98 -1.68 7.68
CA VAL A 379 -1.00 -0.73 7.12
C VAL A 379 -0.73 0.39 8.12
N LEU A 380 -1.78 1.04 8.65
CA LEU A 380 -1.62 2.12 9.63
C LEU A 380 -0.91 1.67 10.90
N GLU A 381 -1.18 0.45 11.37
CA GLU A 381 -0.47 -0.11 12.53
C GLU A 381 1.03 -0.27 12.28
N ARG A 382 1.42 -0.66 11.06
CA ARG A 382 2.84 -0.75 10.67
C ARG A 382 3.49 0.63 10.58
N GLU A 383 2.79 1.60 10.01
CA GLU A 383 3.26 2.99 9.93
C GLU A 383 3.44 3.57 11.34
N LYS A 384 2.45 3.42 12.21
CA LYS A 384 2.53 3.83 13.61
C LYS A 384 3.75 3.25 14.31
N LYS A 385 3.95 1.92 14.24
CA LYS A 385 5.12 1.25 14.84
C LYS A 385 6.45 1.71 14.25
N LYS A 386 6.46 2.06 12.97
CA LYS A 386 7.66 2.61 12.33
C LYS A 386 7.99 4.01 12.87
N THR A 387 6.98 4.88 12.95
CA THR A 387 7.14 6.24 13.49
C THR A 387 7.54 6.23 14.96
N GLU A 388 6.94 5.36 15.78
CA GLU A 388 7.33 5.16 17.19
C GLU A 388 8.82 4.78 17.34
N LYS A 389 9.29 3.82 16.55
CA LYS A 389 10.70 3.42 16.56
C LYS A 389 11.62 4.55 16.10
N GLN A 390 11.21 5.29 15.08
CA GLN A 390 11.98 6.43 14.59
C GLN A 390 12.12 7.48 15.68
N ILE A 391 11.04 7.82 16.39
CA ILE A 391 11.06 8.74 17.52
C ILE A 391 12.04 8.25 18.60
N GLU A 392 11.97 6.98 19.00
CA GLU A 392 12.88 6.42 20.02
C GLU A 392 14.35 6.48 19.61
N GLU A 393 14.64 6.24 18.33
CA GLU A 393 16.00 6.30 17.80
C GLU A 393 16.52 7.73 17.75
N GLU A 394 15.70 8.66 17.29
CA GLU A 394 16.05 10.09 17.19
C GLU A 394 16.18 10.74 18.59
N GLU A 395 15.31 10.38 19.55
CA GLU A 395 15.46 10.83 20.95
C GLU A 395 16.81 10.42 21.55
N LYS A 396 17.22 9.16 21.34
CA LYS A 396 18.52 8.66 21.81
C LYS A 396 19.69 9.39 21.14
N GLN A 397 19.55 9.71 19.84
CA GLN A 397 20.57 10.48 19.12
C GLN A 397 20.67 11.91 19.67
N LEU A 398 19.52 12.54 19.90
CA LEU A 398 19.41 13.87 20.49
C LEU A 398 20.00 13.92 21.90
N GLU A 399 19.67 12.96 22.77
CA GLU A 399 20.28 12.84 24.11
C GLU A 399 21.82 12.70 24.02
N GLY A 400 22.30 11.90 23.07
CA GLY A 400 23.73 11.74 22.80
C GLY A 400 24.40 13.01 22.30
N ALA A 401 23.72 13.78 21.44
CA ALA A 401 24.23 15.07 20.96
C ALA A 401 24.28 16.13 22.09
N ILE A 402 23.24 16.18 22.90
CA ILE A 402 23.19 17.07 24.08
C ILE A 402 24.31 16.71 25.06
N TYR A 403 24.55 15.43 25.32
CA TYR A 403 25.63 14.99 26.21
C TYR A 403 27.02 15.44 25.72
N LYS A 404 27.27 15.32 24.41
CA LYS A 404 28.53 15.76 23.78
C LYS A 404 28.75 17.27 23.93
N LEU A 405 27.68 18.07 23.91
CA LEU A 405 27.73 19.52 24.00
C LEU A 405 27.88 20.03 25.44
N THR A 406 27.20 19.40 26.40
CA THR A 406 27.04 19.91 27.77
C THR A 406 27.77 19.09 28.81
N ASN A 407 28.25 17.87 28.48
CA ASN A 407 28.73 16.85 29.43
C ASN A 407 27.68 16.46 30.51
N GLN A 408 26.41 16.78 30.32
CA GLN A 408 25.32 16.46 31.23
C GLN A 408 24.46 15.34 30.61
N LYS A 409 24.11 14.33 31.42
CA LYS A 409 23.12 13.33 30.98
C LYS A 409 21.72 13.93 31.08
N VAL A 410 21.08 14.02 29.95
CA VAL A 410 19.70 14.51 29.82
C VAL A 410 18.81 13.34 29.43
N SER A 411 17.60 13.30 29.98
CA SER A 411 16.51 12.43 29.51
C SER A 411 15.41 13.32 28.99
N ILE A 412 15.04 13.06 27.75
CA ILE A 412 13.98 13.80 27.08
C ILE A 412 12.64 13.31 27.61
N VAL A 413 11.76 14.24 27.95
CA VAL A 413 10.39 13.96 28.40
C VAL A 413 9.43 14.70 27.46
N LYS A 414 8.30 14.03 27.16
CA LYS A 414 7.23 14.61 26.33
C LYS A 414 6.69 15.88 26.92
#